data_dd7da106ec670b3e92bbf35d535f7f0d
#
_entry.id   dd7da106ec670b3e92bbf35d535f7f0d
#
_cell.length_a   1.000
_cell.length_b   1.000
_cell.length_c   1.000
_cell.angle_alpha   90.00
_cell.angle_beta   90.00
_cell.angle_gamma   90.00
#
_symmetry.space_group_name_H-M   'P 1'
#
loop_
_entity.id
_entity.type
_entity.pdbx_description
1 polymer ?
#
loop_
_entity_poly.entity_id
_entity_poly.type
_entity_poly.pdbx_seq_one_letter_code
_entity_poly.pdbx_strand_id
1 'polypeptide(L)'
;MKTISKIKASFIVMTILINCAGDENTNEDVNAEQLIFPKGELGPATNFTGKAYNFGLIPSDSTYNTLVGNVYFEAGARSNWHTHPGGQILIITDGEGYHQIEGQPKQTMKKGNVIKCPPNRKHWHGASANSSLSQLYIVPNTARGIVTWLEPVTDEQYNAGN
;
A
#
# COMPACT_ATOMS: atom_id res chain seq x y z
N MET A 1 35.65 -3.95 89.96
CA MET A 1 35.69 -5.02 88.94
C MET A 1 34.48 -4.83 88.05
N LYS A 2 34.67 -4.31 86.83
CA LYS A 2 33.55 -4.07 85.85
C LYS A 2 33.64 -5.10 84.77
N THR A 3 32.61 -5.93 84.65
CA THR A 3 32.50 -6.96 83.64
C THR A 3 31.97 -6.38 82.33
N ILE A 4 32.74 -6.47 81.26
CA ILE A 4 32.33 -6.01 79.96
C ILE A 4 31.63 -7.15 79.19
N SER A 5 30.33 -6.97 78.97
CA SER A 5 29.53 -7.87 78.16
C SER A 5 29.80 -7.62 76.67
N LYS A 6 30.17 -8.69 75.98
CA LYS A 6 30.39 -8.65 74.52
C LYS A 6 29.06 -8.87 73.80
N ILE A 7 28.61 -7.85 73.10
CA ILE A 7 27.45 -7.90 72.20
C ILE A 7 27.96 -8.48 70.87
N LYS A 8 27.41 -9.64 70.48
CA LYS A 8 27.61 -10.23 69.15
C LYS A 8 26.63 -9.56 68.17
N ALA A 9 27.16 -8.80 67.25
CA ALA A 9 26.36 -8.30 66.12
C ALA A 9 26.22 -9.41 65.08
N SER A 10 24.99 -9.84 64.88
CA SER A 10 24.63 -10.79 63.83
C SER A 10 24.35 -10.03 62.54
N PHE A 11 25.22 -10.15 61.55
CA PHE A 11 24.99 -9.61 60.23
C PHE A 11 24.04 -10.52 59.49
N ILE A 12 22.80 -10.07 59.23
CA ILE A 12 21.87 -10.70 58.32
C ILE A 12 22.24 -10.19 56.92
N VAL A 13 22.81 -11.06 56.10
CA VAL A 13 23.00 -10.80 54.67
C VAL A 13 21.66 -11.00 53.96
N MET A 14 21.00 -9.93 53.62
CA MET A 14 19.79 -9.95 52.83
C MET A 14 20.18 -10.05 51.35
N THR A 15 20.08 -11.26 50.82
CA THR A 15 20.30 -11.53 49.37
C THR A 15 19.11 -10.95 48.60
N ILE A 16 19.30 -9.82 47.95
CA ILE A 16 18.33 -9.26 46.99
C ILE A 16 18.43 -10.07 45.70
N LEU A 17 17.48 -10.97 45.45
CA LEU A 17 17.28 -11.59 44.15
C LEU A 17 16.72 -10.50 43.21
N ILE A 18 17.58 -9.92 42.36
CA ILE A 18 17.14 -9.10 41.24
C ILE A 18 16.57 -10.06 40.20
N ASN A 19 15.25 -10.11 40.14
CA ASN A 19 14.53 -10.80 39.08
C ASN A 19 14.63 -9.91 37.84
N CYS A 20 15.60 -10.17 36.94
CA CYS A 20 15.61 -9.61 35.58
C CYS A 20 14.43 -10.23 34.83
N ALA A 21 13.26 -9.57 34.89
CA ALA A 21 12.24 -9.76 33.88
C ALA A 21 12.86 -9.30 32.57
N GLY A 22 13.12 -10.26 31.67
CA GLY A 22 13.52 -9.94 30.32
C GLY A 22 12.40 -9.11 29.69
N ASP A 23 12.69 -7.87 29.33
CA ASP A 23 11.92 -7.14 28.34
C ASP A 23 11.93 -8.02 27.08
N GLU A 24 10.80 -8.62 26.78
CA GLU A 24 10.53 -9.08 25.42
C GLU A 24 10.52 -7.85 24.56
N ASN A 25 11.70 -7.52 24.04
CA ASN A 25 11.87 -6.55 22.97
C ASN A 25 11.10 -7.12 21.77
N THR A 26 9.83 -6.74 21.66
CA THR A 26 9.09 -6.90 20.41
C THR A 26 9.87 -6.10 19.39
N ASN A 27 10.66 -6.80 18.58
CA ASN A 27 11.14 -6.28 17.30
C ASN A 27 9.87 -5.96 16.49
N GLU A 28 9.30 -4.78 16.72
CA GLU A 28 8.45 -4.14 15.72
C GLU A 28 9.32 -4.04 14.49
N ASP A 29 8.89 -4.71 13.42
CA ASP A 29 9.53 -4.66 12.11
C ASP A 29 9.73 -3.20 11.72
N VAL A 30 10.96 -2.70 11.91
CA VAL A 30 11.37 -1.29 11.64
C VAL A 30 11.37 -0.99 10.14
N ASN A 31 10.81 -1.88 9.30
CA ASN A 31 10.79 -1.80 7.84
C ASN A 31 9.41 -2.00 7.18
N ALA A 32 8.31 -1.88 7.89
CA ALA A 32 7.03 -1.64 7.21
C ALA A 32 7.08 -0.20 6.69
N GLU A 33 7.46 -0.02 5.44
CA GLU A 33 7.44 1.28 4.75
C GLU A 33 6.03 1.85 4.91
N GLN A 34 5.91 2.92 5.71
CA GLN A 34 4.61 3.46 6.11
C GLN A 34 3.94 4.06 4.88
N LEU A 35 2.82 3.48 4.47
CA LEU A 35 2.02 4.02 3.36
C LEU A 35 1.65 5.48 3.64
N ILE A 36 1.73 6.35 2.63
CA ILE A 36 1.35 7.77 2.73
C ILE A 36 -0.14 7.90 3.08
N PHE A 37 -0.99 7.00 2.56
CA PHE A 37 -2.42 6.96 2.81
C PHE A 37 -2.84 5.60 3.37
N PRO A 38 -3.93 5.53 4.13
CA PRO A 38 -4.50 4.25 4.55
C PRO A 38 -4.72 3.30 3.37
N LYS A 39 -4.62 2.00 3.63
CA LYS A 39 -4.85 0.97 2.61
C LYS A 39 -6.25 1.06 2.00
N GLY A 40 -7.26 1.37 2.81
CA GLY A 40 -8.64 1.55 2.38
C GLY A 40 -9.44 0.26 2.29
N GLU A 41 -10.54 0.29 1.53
CA GLU A 41 -11.50 -0.80 1.40
C GLU A 41 -11.09 -1.75 0.28
N LEU A 42 -11.32 -3.06 0.48
CA LEU A 42 -11.05 -4.07 -0.54
C LEU A 42 -11.94 -3.85 -1.77
N GLY A 43 -11.32 -3.70 -2.91
CA GLY A 43 -12.00 -3.58 -4.20
C GLY A 43 -12.69 -4.90 -4.61
N PRO A 44 -13.79 -4.82 -5.38
CA PRO A 44 -14.54 -6.01 -5.78
C PRO A 44 -13.74 -6.89 -6.75
N ALA A 45 -13.83 -8.21 -6.58
CA ALA A 45 -13.17 -9.19 -7.44
C ALA A 45 -13.65 -9.15 -8.91
N THR A 46 -14.77 -8.48 -9.18
CA THR A 46 -15.25 -8.23 -10.55
C THR A 46 -14.39 -7.23 -11.32
N ASN A 47 -13.58 -6.42 -10.62
CA ASN A 47 -12.78 -5.34 -11.21
C ASN A 47 -11.27 -5.57 -11.07
N PHE A 48 -10.88 -6.52 -10.21
CA PHE A 48 -9.47 -6.76 -9.89
C PHE A 48 -9.16 -8.26 -9.85
N THR A 49 -7.99 -8.62 -10.32
CA THR A 49 -7.36 -9.92 -10.04
C THR A 49 -6.40 -9.73 -8.86
N GLY A 50 -6.47 -10.60 -7.85
CA GLY A 50 -5.73 -10.43 -6.60
C GLY A 50 -6.40 -9.40 -5.68
N LYS A 51 -5.68 -8.87 -4.71
CA LYS A 51 -6.21 -7.93 -3.73
C LYS A 51 -5.74 -6.50 -4.03
N ALA A 52 -6.69 -5.65 -4.35
CA ALA A 52 -6.51 -4.21 -4.49
C ALA A 52 -7.43 -3.50 -3.49
N TYR A 53 -6.95 -2.42 -2.90
CA TYR A 53 -7.68 -1.66 -1.88
C TYR A 53 -7.77 -0.21 -2.31
N ASN A 54 -8.92 0.41 -2.11
CA ASN A 54 -9.18 1.79 -2.53
C ASN A 54 -9.44 2.69 -1.33
N PHE A 55 -8.79 3.84 -1.30
CA PHE A 55 -9.02 4.89 -0.33
C PHE A 55 -9.35 6.20 -1.06
N GLY A 56 -10.61 6.66 -0.94
CA GLY A 56 -11.06 7.91 -1.55
C GLY A 56 -10.46 9.12 -0.84
N LEU A 57 -9.98 10.10 -1.59
CA LEU A 57 -9.39 11.34 -1.08
C LEU A 57 -10.27 12.55 -1.39
N ILE A 58 -10.66 12.72 -2.64
CA ILE A 58 -11.51 13.83 -3.11
C ILE A 58 -12.65 13.21 -3.93
N PRO A 59 -13.90 13.26 -3.44
CA PRO A 59 -15.05 12.88 -4.24
C PRO A 59 -15.26 13.90 -5.37
N SER A 60 -15.73 13.41 -6.52
CA SER A 60 -16.18 14.31 -7.58
C SER A 60 -17.48 15.00 -7.19
N ASP A 61 -17.54 16.33 -7.35
CA ASP A 61 -18.72 17.13 -7.11
C ASP A 61 -18.86 18.26 -8.15
N SER A 62 -19.81 19.17 -7.94
CA SER A 62 -20.04 20.32 -8.84
C SER A 62 -18.92 21.37 -8.80
N THR A 63 -18.11 21.40 -7.73
CA THR A 63 -16.96 22.31 -7.57
C THR A 63 -15.70 21.69 -8.15
N TYR A 64 -15.45 20.40 -7.80
CA TYR A 64 -14.31 19.63 -8.28
C TYR A 64 -14.79 18.52 -9.20
N ASN A 65 -14.84 18.81 -10.48
CA ASN A 65 -15.16 17.83 -11.54
C ASN A 65 -13.97 16.85 -11.75
N THR A 66 -13.47 16.32 -10.63
CA THR A 66 -12.29 15.49 -10.53
C THR A 66 -12.42 14.54 -9.36
N LEU A 67 -12.18 13.25 -9.58
CA LEU A 67 -12.12 12.24 -8.55
C LEU A 67 -10.66 11.93 -8.23
N VAL A 68 -10.30 11.91 -6.95
CA VAL A 68 -8.95 11.53 -6.50
C VAL A 68 -9.04 10.46 -5.42
N GLY A 69 -8.19 9.46 -5.50
CA GLY A 69 -8.02 8.46 -4.47
C GLY A 69 -6.67 7.76 -4.56
N ASN A 70 -6.44 6.84 -3.64
CA ASN A 70 -5.28 5.97 -3.64
C ASN A 70 -5.74 4.53 -3.84
N VAL A 71 -5.03 3.77 -4.68
CA VAL A 71 -5.19 2.31 -4.76
C VAL A 71 -3.89 1.67 -4.31
N TYR A 72 -4.01 0.74 -3.38
CA TYR A 72 -2.95 -0.15 -2.97
C TYR A 72 -3.20 -1.54 -3.56
N PHE A 73 -2.23 -2.07 -4.30
CA PHE A 73 -2.22 -3.42 -4.84
C PHE A 73 -1.26 -4.29 -4.05
N GLU A 74 -1.69 -5.44 -3.59
CA GLU A 74 -0.77 -6.49 -3.14
C GLU A 74 0.06 -7.02 -4.33
N ALA A 75 1.21 -7.63 -4.06
CA ALA A 75 2.06 -8.19 -5.10
C ALA A 75 1.26 -9.11 -6.04
N GLY A 76 1.41 -8.94 -7.34
CA GLY A 76 0.69 -9.66 -8.39
C GLY A 76 -0.74 -9.20 -8.65
N ALA A 77 -1.32 -8.32 -7.80
CA ALA A 77 -2.67 -7.81 -8.00
C ALA A 77 -2.72 -6.77 -9.13
N ARG A 78 -3.81 -6.77 -9.88
CA ARG A 78 -4.00 -5.88 -11.03
C ARG A 78 -5.47 -5.54 -11.27
N SER A 79 -5.73 -4.39 -11.89
CA SER A 79 -7.05 -4.02 -12.38
C SER A 79 -7.43 -4.88 -13.60
N ASN A 80 -8.71 -5.02 -13.87
CA ASN A 80 -9.17 -5.39 -15.20
C ASN A 80 -8.77 -4.32 -16.21
N TRP A 81 -8.89 -4.63 -17.50
CA TRP A 81 -8.93 -3.63 -18.54
C TRP A 81 -10.08 -2.65 -18.27
N HIS A 82 -9.84 -1.36 -18.50
CA HIS A 82 -10.85 -0.34 -18.29
C HIS A 82 -10.55 0.92 -19.10
N THR A 83 -11.52 1.84 -19.15
CA THR A 83 -11.37 3.15 -19.77
C THR A 83 -11.87 4.25 -18.85
N HIS A 84 -11.36 5.45 -19.02
CA HIS A 84 -11.86 6.68 -18.39
C HIS A 84 -12.26 7.68 -19.46
N PRO A 85 -13.54 8.12 -19.53
CA PRO A 85 -13.98 9.10 -20.52
C PRO A 85 -13.25 10.46 -20.43
N GLY A 86 -12.84 10.86 -19.22
CA GLY A 86 -12.05 12.07 -18.98
C GLY A 86 -10.53 11.87 -19.02
N GLY A 87 -10.07 10.62 -19.17
CA GLY A 87 -8.66 10.23 -18.96
C GLY A 87 -8.35 9.97 -17.50
N GLN A 88 -7.12 9.54 -17.23
CA GLN A 88 -6.61 9.27 -15.89
C GLN A 88 -5.14 9.69 -15.78
N ILE A 89 -4.75 10.15 -14.59
CA ILE A 89 -3.35 10.36 -14.20
C ILE A 89 -3.07 9.47 -13.01
N LEU A 90 -1.94 8.74 -13.04
CA LEU A 90 -1.43 7.95 -11.93
C LEU A 90 -0.14 8.56 -11.43
N ILE A 91 0.00 8.70 -10.11
CA ILE A 91 1.24 9.11 -9.44
C ILE A 91 1.63 7.97 -8.52
N ILE A 92 2.77 7.35 -8.79
CA ILE A 92 3.24 6.20 -8.02
C ILE A 92 3.88 6.71 -6.73
N THR A 93 3.27 6.37 -5.61
CA THR A 93 3.69 6.81 -4.28
C THR A 93 4.59 5.81 -3.59
N ASP A 94 4.47 4.52 -3.95
CA ASP A 94 5.31 3.46 -3.39
C ASP A 94 5.30 2.19 -4.24
N GLY A 95 6.36 1.36 -4.09
CA GLY A 95 6.48 0.05 -4.72
C GLY A 95 6.76 0.09 -6.23
N GLU A 96 6.51 -1.07 -6.87
CA GLU A 96 6.74 -1.27 -8.30
C GLU A 96 5.56 -2.02 -8.94
N GLY A 97 5.25 -1.65 -10.18
CA GLY A 97 4.16 -2.28 -10.91
C GLY A 97 4.22 -2.03 -12.40
N TYR A 98 3.10 -2.30 -13.05
CA TYR A 98 2.96 -2.22 -14.51
C TYR A 98 1.75 -1.39 -14.91
N HIS A 99 1.88 -0.72 -16.04
CA HIS A 99 0.80 -0.07 -16.77
C HIS A 99 0.88 -0.45 -18.24
N GLN A 100 -0.25 -0.67 -18.86
CA GLN A 100 -0.31 -0.93 -20.30
C GLN A 100 -1.56 -0.31 -20.93
N ILE A 101 -1.36 0.43 -22.01
CA ILE A 101 -2.42 0.82 -22.94
C ILE A 101 -2.53 -0.27 -23.99
N GLU A 102 -3.75 -0.69 -24.35
CA GLU A 102 -3.98 -1.70 -25.39
C GLU A 102 -3.25 -1.38 -26.70
N GLY A 103 -2.55 -2.38 -27.22
CA GLY A 103 -1.70 -2.23 -28.42
C GLY A 103 -0.35 -1.54 -28.22
N GLN A 104 0.00 -1.19 -26.98
CA GLN A 104 1.30 -0.61 -26.65
C GLN A 104 2.12 -1.56 -25.76
N PRO A 105 3.47 -1.40 -25.72
CA PRO A 105 4.31 -2.12 -24.78
C PRO A 105 3.90 -1.87 -23.34
N LYS A 106 4.00 -2.90 -22.49
CA LYS A 106 3.84 -2.79 -21.03
C LYS A 106 4.97 -1.92 -20.47
N GLN A 107 4.63 -0.98 -19.61
CA GLN A 107 5.55 -0.04 -18.96
C GLN A 107 5.70 -0.41 -17.49
N THR A 108 6.94 -0.47 -17.00
CA THR A 108 7.20 -0.55 -15.56
C THR A 108 6.96 0.80 -14.92
N MET A 109 6.28 0.77 -13.77
CA MET A 109 6.05 1.93 -12.91
C MET A 109 6.81 1.77 -11.60
N LYS A 110 7.44 2.84 -11.15
CA LYS A 110 8.17 2.90 -9.86
C LYS A 110 7.81 4.19 -9.12
N LYS A 111 8.03 4.18 -7.81
CA LYS A 111 7.86 5.37 -6.95
C LYS A 111 8.40 6.64 -7.62
N GLY A 112 7.60 7.69 -7.65
CA GLY A 112 7.91 8.97 -8.29
C GLY A 112 7.50 9.05 -9.77
N ASN A 113 7.12 7.95 -10.43
CA ASN A 113 6.64 8.03 -11.81
C ASN A 113 5.24 8.65 -11.90
N VAL A 114 4.99 9.34 -13.00
CA VAL A 114 3.69 9.89 -13.36
C VAL A 114 3.27 9.31 -14.71
N ILE A 115 2.12 8.65 -14.75
CA ILE A 115 1.55 8.01 -15.94
C ILE A 115 0.32 8.80 -16.37
N LYS A 116 0.18 9.04 -17.66
CA LYS A 116 -1.00 9.66 -18.26
C LYS A 116 -1.72 8.67 -19.16
N CYS A 117 -2.98 8.38 -18.82
CA CYS A 117 -3.88 7.58 -19.64
C CYS A 117 -4.82 8.53 -20.38
N PRO A 118 -4.70 8.70 -21.70
CA PRO A 118 -5.57 9.60 -22.45
C PRO A 118 -7.05 9.17 -22.39
N PRO A 119 -8.00 10.10 -22.64
CA PRO A 119 -9.42 9.78 -22.63
C PRO A 119 -9.78 8.58 -23.53
N ASN A 120 -10.65 7.71 -23.01
CA ASN A 120 -11.18 6.53 -23.71
C ASN A 120 -10.14 5.50 -24.17
N ARG A 121 -8.89 5.59 -23.71
CA ARG A 121 -7.90 4.55 -24.03
C ARG A 121 -8.06 3.39 -23.05
N LYS A 122 -8.23 2.19 -23.62
CA LYS A 122 -8.29 0.95 -22.87
C LYS A 122 -6.92 0.64 -22.29
N HIS A 123 -6.85 0.47 -20.98
CA HIS A 123 -5.61 0.25 -20.24
C HIS A 123 -5.87 -0.56 -18.97
N TRP A 124 -4.80 -1.03 -18.38
CA TRP A 124 -4.77 -1.63 -17.05
C TRP A 124 -3.52 -1.20 -16.29
N HIS A 125 -3.55 -1.35 -14.98
CA HIS A 125 -2.40 -1.15 -14.10
C HIS A 125 -2.49 -2.06 -12.88
N GLY A 126 -1.33 -2.31 -12.24
CA GLY A 126 -1.25 -3.17 -11.06
C GLY A 126 0.17 -3.35 -10.58
N ALA A 127 0.31 -4.05 -9.46
CA ALA A 127 1.58 -4.38 -8.83
C ALA A 127 2.40 -5.37 -9.67
N SER A 128 3.72 -5.35 -9.52
CA SER A 128 4.59 -6.41 -10.05
C SER A 128 4.40 -7.71 -9.24
N ALA A 129 4.94 -8.83 -9.75
CA ALA A 129 4.80 -10.12 -9.09
C ALA A 129 5.45 -10.17 -7.70
N ASN A 130 6.49 -9.35 -7.48
CA ASN A 130 7.36 -9.41 -6.30
C ASN A 130 7.30 -8.15 -5.42
N SER A 131 6.49 -7.16 -5.77
CA SER A 131 6.35 -5.91 -5.03
C SER A 131 4.89 -5.48 -4.98
N SER A 132 4.45 -4.92 -3.87
CA SER A 132 3.21 -4.15 -3.82
C SER A 132 3.34 -2.85 -4.63
N LEU A 133 2.22 -2.19 -4.89
CA LEU A 133 2.17 -0.90 -5.55
C LEU A 133 1.15 -0.01 -4.86
N SER A 134 1.56 1.20 -4.50
CA SER A 134 0.64 2.26 -4.07
C SER A 134 0.67 3.40 -5.08
N GLN A 135 -0.51 3.86 -5.48
CA GLN A 135 -0.64 4.92 -6.47
C GLN A 135 -1.84 5.82 -6.19
N LEU A 136 -1.62 7.12 -6.31
CA LEU A 136 -2.72 8.06 -6.48
C LEU A 136 -3.30 7.92 -7.87
N TYR A 137 -4.63 7.89 -7.96
CA TYR A 137 -5.34 8.11 -9.22
C TYR A 137 -6.04 9.46 -9.21
N ILE A 138 -6.01 10.15 -10.34
CA ILE A 138 -6.72 11.39 -10.60
C ILE A 138 -7.53 11.17 -11.88
N VAL A 139 -8.86 11.23 -11.76
CA VAL A 139 -9.78 11.14 -12.91
C VAL A 139 -10.39 12.52 -13.13
N PRO A 140 -9.91 13.29 -14.10
CA PRO A 140 -10.47 14.61 -14.42
C PRO A 140 -11.74 14.48 -15.26
N ASN A 141 -12.49 15.59 -15.38
CA ASN A 141 -13.67 15.71 -16.23
C ASN A 141 -14.73 14.62 -15.96
N THR A 142 -14.99 14.33 -14.71
CA THR A 142 -15.90 13.25 -14.26
C THR A 142 -17.34 13.43 -14.74
N ALA A 143 -17.75 14.63 -15.15
CA ALA A 143 -19.04 14.84 -15.82
C ALA A 143 -19.20 14.02 -17.12
N ARG A 144 -18.08 13.56 -17.72
CA ARG A 144 -18.10 12.64 -18.89
C ARG A 144 -18.27 11.17 -18.51
N GLY A 145 -18.25 10.87 -17.24
CA GLY A 145 -18.18 9.51 -16.65
C GLY A 145 -16.86 9.26 -15.93
N ILE A 146 -16.86 8.31 -15.02
CA ILE A 146 -15.68 7.99 -14.19
C ILE A 146 -14.88 6.86 -14.83
N VAL A 147 -15.47 5.68 -14.95
CA VAL A 147 -14.78 4.46 -15.43
C VAL A 147 -15.77 3.51 -16.11
N THR A 148 -15.31 2.85 -17.15
CA THR A 148 -15.97 1.69 -17.75
C THR A 148 -15.05 0.48 -17.58
N TRP A 149 -15.49 -0.48 -16.77
CA TRP A 149 -14.78 -1.74 -16.54
C TRP A 149 -15.01 -2.71 -17.69
N LEU A 150 -13.98 -3.43 -18.07
CA LEU A 150 -13.96 -4.40 -19.16
C LEU A 150 -13.47 -5.76 -18.64
N GLU A 151 -12.97 -6.61 -19.53
CA GLU A 151 -12.51 -7.95 -19.22
C GLU A 151 -11.29 -7.99 -18.31
N PRO A 152 -11.05 -9.07 -17.55
CA PRO A 152 -9.84 -9.28 -16.78
C PRO A 152 -8.59 -9.31 -17.67
N VAL A 153 -7.48 -8.82 -17.12
CA VAL A 153 -6.14 -9.03 -17.70
C VAL A 153 -5.74 -10.47 -17.46
N THR A 154 -5.47 -11.24 -18.52
CA THR A 154 -5.05 -12.64 -18.38
C THR A 154 -3.65 -12.76 -17.78
N ASP A 155 -3.30 -13.95 -17.28
CA ASP A 155 -1.94 -14.20 -16.76
C ASP A 155 -0.90 -14.12 -17.89
N GLU A 156 -1.23 -14.51 -19.11
CA GLU A 156 -0.36 -14.35 -20.29
C GLU A 156 -0.09 -12.87 -20.58
N GLN A 157 -1.12 -12.02 -20.55
CA GLN A 157 -0.98 -10.58 -20.77
C GLN A 157 -0.16 -9.93 -19.65
N TYR A 158 -0.44 -10.32 -18.41
CA TYR A 158 0.30 -9.79 -17.24
C TYR A 158 1.77 -10.17 -17.29
N ASN A 159 2.11 -11.40 -17.68
CA ASN A 159 3.48 -11.91 -17.73
C ASN A 159 4.21 -11.58 -19.05
N ALA A 160 3.53 -11.13 -20.09
CA ALA A 160 4.16 -10.78 -21.37
C ALA A 160 5.21 -9.67 -21.18
N GLY A 161 6.40 -9.87 -21.75
CA GLY A 161 7.48 -8.87 -21.77
C GLY A 161 8.19 -8.65 -20.42
N ASN A 162 8.12 -9.62 -19.50
CA ASN A 162 8.92 -9.66 -18.27
C ASN A 162 10.26 -10.35 -18.53
#